data_a75f3989e03632009df8fd42a4b53cc1
#
_entry.id   a75f3989e03632009df8fd42a4b53cc1
#
_cell.length_a   1.000
_cell.length_b   1.000
_cell.length_c   1.000
_cell.angle_alpha   90.00
_cell.angle_beta   90.00
_cell.angle_gamma   90.00
#
_symmetry.space_group_name_H-M   'P 1'
#
loop_
_entity.id
_entity.type
_entity.pdbx_description
1 polymer ?
#
loop_
_entity_poly.entity_id
_entity_poly.type
_entity_poly.pdbx_seq_one_letter_code
_entity_poly.pdbx_strand_id
1 'polypeptide(L)'
;EQNDIDAVLTGHDHAYSRSKMLLGGTKANDYTDDEFDAELEKDMDAGENPTTKTVAPGNIKNDSTDEKDQKYLAYLKSIMDEKAIETVKKQGSSVINPEGVLYMTAGSSSGSKYYDLVPRQQTYIAHRWQEDVPTYSVVDVTENSLTINTYRTDNDEKIDETFSITKSKG
;
A
#
# COMPACT_ATOMS: atom_id res chain seq x y z
N GLU A 1 -13.91 -11.15 -1.71
CA GLU A 1 -15.10 -11.11 -2.57
C GLU A 1 -16.02 -12.31 -2.33
N GLN A 2 -15.55 -13.56 -2.53
CA GLN A 2 -16.39 -14.76 -2.35
C GLN A 2 -16.88 -15.00 -0.91
N ASN A 3 -16.29 -14.36 0.09
CA ASN A 3 -16.55 -14.55 1.52
C ASN A 3 -17.00 -13.26 2.21
N ASP A 4 -17.45 -12.25 1.47
CA ASP A 4 -17.91 -10.95 1.99
C ASP A 4 -16.90 -10.28 2.96
N ILE A 5 -15.62 -10.32 2.61
CA ILE A 5 -14.56 -9.67 3.36
C ILE A 5 -14.46 -8.21 2.93
N ASP A 6 -14.57 -7.29 3.88
CA ASP A 6 -14.46 -5.84 3.63
C ASP A 6 -13.03 -5.32 3.76
N ALA A 7 -12.22 -5.91 4.66
CA ALA A 7 -10.85 -5.47 4.90
C ALA A 7 -9.93 -6.63 5.27
N VAL A 8 -8.68 -6.55 4.82
CA VAL A 8 -7.58 -7.43 5.20
C VAL A 8 -6.50 -6.58 5.86
N LEU A 9 -6.24 -6.86 7.14
CA LEU A 9 -5.19 -6.20 7.90
C LEU A 9 -4.02 -7.16 8.07
N THR A 10 -2.84 -6.73 7.69
CA THR A 10 -1.62 -7.55 7.71
C THR A 10 -0.50 -6.87 8.49
N GLY A 11 0.50 -7.66 8.86
CA GLY A 11 1.79 -7.22 9.36
C GLY A 11 2.91 -7.68 8.43
N HIS A 12 4.07 -7.96 8.99
CA HIS A 12 5.29 -8.42 8.34
C HIS A 12 6.11 -7.31 7.69
N ASP A 13 5.52 -6.52 6.80
CA ASP A 13 6.21 -5.36 6.24
C ASP A 13 6.31 -4.25 7.28
N HIS A 14 7.49 -3.69 7.42
CA HIS A 14 7.78 -2.66 8.42
C HIS A 14 7.65 -1.24 7.84
N ALA A 15 6.76 -1.10 6.87
CA ALA A 15 6.28 0.16 6.32
C ALA A 15 4.74 0.15 6.32
N TYR A 16 4.13 1.30 6.57
CA TYR A 16 2.67 1.42 6.48
C TYR A 16 2.22 1.56 5.03
N SER A 17 1.20 0.82 4.67
CA SER A 17 0.50 1.03 3.40
C SER A 17 -0.99 0.72 3.53
N ARG A 18 -1.81 1.52 2.86
CA ARG A 18 -3.25 1.31 2.72
C ARG A 18 -3.62 1.37 1.24
N SER A 19 -4.33 0.35 0.78
CA SER A 19 -4.84 0.33 -0.60
C SER A 19 -6.06 1.24 -0.77
N LYS A 20 -6.41 1.49 -2.02
CA LYS A 20 -7.78 1.83 -2.43
C LYS A 20 -8.67 0.61 -2.23
N MET A 21 -10.00 0.73 -2.42
CA MET A 21 -10.87 -0.45 -2.48
C MET A 21 -10.57 -1.20 -3.77
N LEU A 22 -10.31 -2.50 -3.67
CA LEU A 22 -9.90 -3.33 -4.80
C LEU A 22 -10.94 -4.42 -5.08
N LEU A 23 -11.36 -4.51 -6.35
CA LEU A 23 -12.34 -5.48 -6.82
C LEU A 23 -11.87 -6.14 -8.12
N GLY A 24 -11.85 -7.47 -8.15
CA GLY A 24 -11.33 -8.21 -9.31
C GLY A 24 -9.81 -8.16 -9.38
N GLY A 25 -9.29 -7.91 -10.55
CA GLY A 25 -7.86 -7.89 -10.83
C GLY A 25 -7.39 -9.14 -11.56
N THR A 26 -6.23 -9.03 -12.18
CA THR A 26 -5.60 -10.12 -12.92
C THR A 26 -4.31 -10.54 -12.25
N LYS A 27 -4.00 -11.85 -12.32
CA LYS A 27 -2.70 -12.33 -11.84
C LYS A 27 -1.60 -11.70 -12.70
N ALA A 28 -0.59 -11.12 -12.04
CA ALA A 28 0.60 -10.61 -12.70
C ALA A 28 1.40 -11.73 -13.38
N ASN A 29 2.33 -11.36 -14.25
CA ASN A 29 3.23 -12.30 -14.95
C ASN A 29 4.06 -13.12 -13.97
N ASP A 30 4.57 -14.26 -14.45
CA ASP A 30 5.55 -15.06 -13.72
C ASP A 30 6.92 -14.35 -13.74
N TYR A 31 7.15 -13.53 -12.74
CA TYR A 31 8.42 -12.90 -12.43
C TYR A 31 8.89 -13.48 -11.11
N THR A 32 10.12 -14.00 -11.05
CA THR A 32 10.61 -14.62 -9.83
C THR A 32 10.99 -13.58 -8.79
N ASP A 33 10.88 -13.91 -7.49
CA ASP A 33 11.24 -13.02 -6.41
C ASP A 33 12.72 -12.61 -6.51
N ASP A 34 13.63 -13.55 -6.81
CA ASP A 34 15.07 -13.26 -6.97
C ASP A 34 15.36 -12.27 -8.11
N GLU A 35 14.67 -12.41 -9.24
CA GLU A 35 14.80 -11.46 -10.36
C GLU A 35 14.24 -10.10 -10.00
N PHE A 36 13.11 -10.08 -9.28
CA PHE A 36 12.48 -8.85 -8.84
C PHE A 36 13.37 -8.09 -7.84
N ASP A 37 13.86 -8.77 -6.82
CA ASP A 37 14.67 -8.18 -5.76
C ASP A 37 15.96 -7.59 -6.33
N ALA A 38 16.63 -8.28 -7.24
CA ALA A 38 17.86 -7.77 -7.86
C ALA A 38 17.64 -6.46 -8.65
N GLU A 39 16.54 -6.35 -9.38
CA GLU A 39 16.23 -5.12 -10.12
C GLU A 39 15.64 -4.03 -9.21
N LEU A 40 14.90 -4.42 -8.17
CA LEU A 40 14.43 -3.49 -7.14
C LEU A 40 15.61 -2.82 -6.40
N GLU A 41 16.62 -3.60 -5.98
CA GLU A 41 17.84 -3.04 -5.36
C GLU A 41 18.55 -2.06 -6.29
N LYS A 42 18.59 -2.35 -7.58
CA LYS A 42 19.17 -1.44 -8.59
C LYS A 42 18.32 -0.18 -8.79
N ASP A 43 16.99 -0.29 -8.70
CA ASP A 43 16.07 0.85 -8.85
C ASP A 43 16.06 1.74 -7.59
N MET A 44 16.36 1.18 -6.43
CA MET A 44 16.58 1.92 -5.19
C MET A 44 17.97 2.57 -5.16
N ASP A 45 18.08 3.72 -4.53
CA ASP A 45 19.38 4.33 -4.30
C ASP A 45 20.05 3.65 -3.08
N ALA A 46 21.14 2.92 -3.32
CA ALA A 46 21.86 2.21 -2.28
C ALA A 46 22.47 3.12 -1.19
N GLY A 47 22.55 4.43 -1.42
CA GLY A 47 23.05 5.43 -0.47
C GLY A 47 21.95 6.12 0.34
N GLU A 48 20.68 5.85 0.03
CA GLU A 48 19.54 6.48 0.67
C GLU A 48 18.76 5.47 1.53
N ASN A 49 18.00 6.02 2.48
CA ASN A 49 17.01 5.29 3.24
C ASN A 49 15.63 5.92 2.94
N PRO A 50 14.93 5.49 1.88
CA PRO A 50 13.69 6.11 1.44
C PRO A 50 12.60 6.00 2.50
N THR A 51 12.25 7.13 3.06
CA THR A 51 11.09 7.29 3.93
C THR A 51 10.04 8.13 3.21
N THR A 52 8.92 8.42 3.84
CA THR A 52 7.91 9.37 3.33
C THR A 52 8.52 10.73 2.96
N LYS A 53 9.59 11.14 3.68
CA LYS A 53 10.29 12.42 3.43
C LYS A 53 11.33 12.35 2.31
N THR A 54 11.88 11.17 2.03
CA THR A 54 13.08 11.00 1.19
C THR A 54 12.85 10.04 0.01
N VAL A 55 11.63 9.70 -0.34
CA VAL A 55 11.32 8.78 -1.44
C VAL A 55 11.94 9.24 -2.75
N ALA A 56 12.80 8.40 -3.31
CA ALA A 56 13.46 8.64 -4.58
C ALA A 56 12.58 8.22 -5.77
N PRO A 57 12.78 8.81 -6.97
CA PRO A 57 11.99 8.50 -8.17
C PRO A 57 12.33 7.14 -8.81
N GLY A 58 13.37 6.45 -8.35
CA GLY A 58 13.93 5.25 -8.95
C GLY A 58 15.09 5.54 -9.91
N ASN A 59 16.10 4.67 -9.89
CA ASN A 59 17.33 4.80 -10.69
C ASN A 59 17.19 4.23 -12.10
N ILE A 60 16.34 3.21 -12.29
CA ILE A 60 16.10 2.61 -13.60
C ILE A 60 15.33 3.61 -14.47
N LYS A 61 15.89 3.94 -15.62
CA LYS A 61 15.27 4.90 -16.55
C LYS A 61 14.15 4.22 -17.34
N ASN A 62 13.04 4.94 -17.56
CA ASN A 62 11.91 4.43 -18.34
C ASN A 62 12.26 4.14 -19.81
N ASP A 63 13.31 4.75 -20.33
CA ASP A 63 13.85 4.57 -21.67
C ASP A 63 15.12 3.69 -21.69
N SER A 64 15.39 2.95 -20.63
CA SER A 64 16.51 1.99 -20.59
C SER A 64 16.40 1.00 -21.75
N THR A 65 17.55 0.69 -22.37
CA THR A 65 17.67 -0.33 -23.40
C THR A 65 18.14 -1.68 -22.85
N ASP A 66 18.42 -1.78 -21.56
CA ASP A 66 18.76 -3.02 -20.88
C ASP A 66 17.53 -3.94 -20.79
N GLU A 67 17.67 -5.20 -21.17
CA GLU A 67 16.57 -6.15 -21.23
C GLU A 67 15.98 -6.46 -19.84
N LYS A 68 16.81 -6.48 -18.80
CA LYS A 68 16.35 -6.73 -17.44
C LYS A 68 15.56 -5.54 -16.88
N ASP A 69 16.05 -4.33 -17.13
CA ASP A 69 15.33 -3.10 -16.78
C ASP A 69 13.96 -3.06 -17.46
N GLN A 70 13.90 -3.38 -18.74
CA GLN A 70 12.66 -3.41 -19.49
C GLN A 70 11.68 -4.47 -18.96
N LYS A 71 12.20 -5.66 -18.62
CA LYS A 71 11.38 -6.73 -18.01
C LYS A 71 10.82 -6.28 -16.65
N TYR A 72 11.66 -5.69 -15.81
CA TYR A 72 11.27 -5.15 -14.49
C TYR A 72 10.19 -4.06 -14.62
N LEU A 73 10.41 -3.07 -15.46
CA LEU A 73 9.42 -2.00 -15.69
C LEU A 73 8.10 -2.52 -16.25
N ALA A 74 8.16 -3.51 -17.16
CA ALA A 74 6.97 -4.16 -17.71
C ALA A 74 6.21 -4.95 -16.62
N TYR A 75 6.94 -5.63 -15.73
CA TYR A 75 6.34 -6.31 -14.60
C TYR A 75 5.65 -5.31 -13.64
N LEU A 76 6.33 -4.25 -13.22
CA LEU A 76 5.73 -3.22 -12.38
C LEU A 76 4.45 -2.65 -13.00
N LYS A 77 4.47 -2.41 -14.30
CA LYS A 77 3.27 -1.95 -15.02
C LYS A 77 2.15 -2.99 -15.04
N SER A 78 2.48 -4.27 -15.12
CA SER A 78 1.49 -5.36 -15.15
C SER A 78 0.78 -5.57 -13.81
N ILE A 79 1.45 -5.31 -12.69
CA ILE A 79 0.84 -5.40 -11.37
C ILE A 79 0.02 -4.16 -10.98
N MET A 80 0.13 -3.07 -11.72
CA MET A 80 -0.67 -1.85 -11.54
C MET A 80 -1.99 -1.95 -12.32
N ASP A 81 -2.85 -2.89 -11.92
CA ASP A 81 -4.14 -3.09 -12.59
C ASP A 81 -5.17 -2.03 -12.12
N GLU A 82 -5.24 -0.94 -12.86
CA GLU A 82 -6.20 0.14 -12.55
C GLU A 82 -7.67 -0.30 -12.65
N LYS A 83 -7.96 -1.40 -13.37
CA LYS A 83 -9.32 -1.94 -13.48
C LYS A 83 -9.77 -2.61 -12.20
N ALA A 84 -8.82 -3.04 -11.36
CA ALA A 84 -9.11 -3.58 -10.04
C ALA A 84 -9.50 -2.49 -9.01
N ILE A 85 -9.30 -1.21 -9.33
CA ILE A 85 -9.61 -0.10 -8.44
C ILE A 85 -11.11 0.23 -8.55
N GLU A 86 -11.82 0.00 -7.45
CA GLU A 86 -13.24 0.30 -7.39
C GLU A 86 -13.51 1.81 -7.30
N THR A 87 -14.47 2.28 -8.08
CA THR A 87 -15.02 3.63 -7.93
C THR A 87 -16.07 3.65 -6.83
N VAL A 88 -15.68 4.12 -5.64
CA VAL A 88 -16.51 4.09 -4.44
C VAL A 88 -17.31 5.37 -4.23
N LYS A 89 -18.48 5.24 -3.60
CA LYS A 89 -19.22 6.40 -3.07
C LYS A 89 -18.60 6.81 -1.75
N LYS A 90 -18.36 8.11 -1.57
CA LYS A 90 -17.81 8.67 -0.32
C LYS A 90 -18.81 9.59 0.35
N GLN A 91 -18.80 9.56 1.69
CA GLN A 91 -19.45 10.56 2.55
C GLN A 91 -18.45 10.97 3.62
N GLY A 92 -17.86 12.14 3.47
CA GLY A 92 -16.70 12.53 4.29
C GLY A 92 -15.53 11.56 4.09
N SER A 93 -15.02 11.00 5.19
CA SER A 93 -13.96 9.97 5.20
C SER A 93 -14.48 8.55 4.98
N SER A 94 -15.80 8.34 4.89
CA SER A 94 -16.39 7.02 4.77
C SER A 94 -16.60 6.62 3.31
N VAL A 95 -16.27 5.36 3.02
CA VAL A 95 -16.65 4.64 1.82
C VAL A 95 -17.97 3.92 2.10
N ILE A 96 -18.95 4.09 1.22
CA ILE A 96 -20.31 3.60 1.45
C ILE A 96 -20.62 2.38 0.57
N ASN A 97 -20.98 1.27 1.20
CA ASN A 97 -21.34 0.00 0.55
C ASN A 97 -20.34 -0.42 -0.56
N PRO A 98 -19.02 -0.46 -0.31
CA PRO A 98 -18.08 -0.92 -1.33
C PRO A 98 -18.30 -2.41 -1.61
N GLU A 99 -18.07 -2.83 -2.84
CA GLU A 99 -18.01 -4.25 -3.24
C GLU A 99 -16.60 -4.81 -3.12
N GLY A 100 -15.58 -3.95 -3.23
CA GLY A 100 -14.19 -4.31 -3.14
C GLY A 100 -13.67 -4.49 -1.71
N VAL A 101 -12.40 -4.84 -1.60
CA VAL A 101 -11.71 -5.15 -0.36
C VAL A 101 -10.61 -4.12 -0.10
N LEU A 102 -10.51 -3.66 1.15
CA LEU A 102 -9.37 -2.88 1.63
C LEU A 102 -8.23 -3.81 2.01
N TYR A 103 -7.00 -3.45 1.63
CA TYR A 103 -5.77 -4.09 2.13
C TYR A 103 -4.92 -3.06 2.86
N MET A 104 -4.47 -3.40 4.07
CA MET A 104 -3.64 -2.53 4.87
C MET A 104 -2.54 -3.32 5.56
N THR A 105 -1.32 -2.80 5.46
CA THR A 105 -0.17 -3.25 6.24
C THR A 105 0.14 -2.19 7.30
N ALA A 106 0.14 -2.60 8.57
CA ALA A 106 0.10 -1.67 9.70
C ALA A 106 1.46 -1.03 10.07
N GLY A 107 2.55 -1.43 9.43
CA GLY A 107 3.89 -0.94 9.75
C GLY A 107 4.50 -1.61 10.99
N SER A 108 5.58 -1.01 11.53
CA SER A 108 6.28 -1.52 12.71
C SER A 108 5.76 -0.88 13.99
N SER A 109 5.22 -1.66 14.90
CA SER A 109 4.76 -1.19 16.22
C SER A 109 5.87 -1.20 17.28
N SER A 110 6.87 -2.07 17.12
CA SER A 110 7.98 -2.22 18.09
C SER A 110 9.15 -1.29 17.80
N GLY A 111 9.29 -0.77 16.58
CA GLY A 111 10.44 0.01 16.15
C GLY A 111 11.73 -0.81 15.99
N SER A 112 11.63 -2.14 15.99
CA SER A 112 12.81 -3.02 15.90
C SER A 112 13.43 -3.04 14.50
N LYS A 113 12.66 -2.72 13.47
CA LYS A 113 13.06 -2.72 12.07
C LYS A 113 12.13 -1.84 11.25
N TYR A 114 12.70 -1.20 10.23
CA TYR A 114 11.95 -0.45 9.23
C TYR A 114 12.40 -0.88 7.84
N TYR A 115 11.46 -0.89 6.89
CA TYR A 115 11.75 -1.14 5.49
C TYR A 115 11.65 0.15 4.71
N ASP A 116 12.56 0.31 3.78
CA ASP A 116 12.57 1.44 2.87
C ASP A 116 11.33 1.41 1.96
N LEU A 117 10.82 2.58 1.65
CA LEU A 117 9.75 2.69 0.67
C LEU A 117 10.31 2.50 -0.74
N VAL A 118 9.75 1.56 -1.49
CA VAL A 118 10.12 1.38 -2.90
C VAL A 118 9.81 2.65 -3.69
N PRO A 119 10.64 3.02 -4.69
CA PRO A 119 10.55 4.32 -5.34
C PRO A 119 9.24 4.50 -6.14
N ARG A 120 8.73 3.47 -6.77
CA ARG A 120 7.57 3.55 -7.66
C ARG A 120 6.30 3.14 -6.95
N GLN A 121 5.57 4.10 -6.36
CA GLN A 121 4.29 3.81 -5.72
C GLN A 121 3.27 3.24 -6.73
N GLN A 122 2.67 2.11 -6.37
CA GLN A 122 1.65 1.46 -7.18
C GLN A 122 0.34 2.27 -7.16
N THR A 123 -0.40 2.23 -8.27
CA THR A 123 -1.65 2.99 -8.45
C THR A 123 -2.76 2.58 -7.48
N TYR A 124 -2.76 1.31 -7.04
CA TYR A 124 -3.74 0.79 -6.09
C TYR A 124 -3.44 1.15 -4.63
N ILE A 125 -2.26 1.70 -4.31
CA ILE A 125 -1.93 2.21 -2.98
C ILE A 125 -2.50 3.63 -2.83
N ALA A 126 -3.38 3.81 -1.85
CA ALA A 126 -3.95 5.11 -1.53
C ALA A 126 -3.01 5.97 -0.67
N HIS A 127 -2.35 5.33 0.29
CA HIS A 127 -1.41 5.99 1.18
C HIS A 127 -0.33 5.02 1.65
N ARG A 128 0.89 5.53 1.80
CA ARG A 128 2.02 4.81 2.42
C ARG A 128 2.84 5.77 3.28
N TRP A 129 3.41 5.22 4.35
CA TRP A 129 4.19 6.03 5.28
C TRP A 129 5.31 5.22 5.92
N GLN A 130 6.48 5.83 6.03
CA GLN A 130 7.63 5.32 6.75
C GLN A 130 8.56 6.49 7.09
N GLU A 131 8.87 6.69 8.36
CA GLU A 131 9.76 7.77 8.85
C GLU A 131 10.60 7.30 10.05
N ASP A 132 10.93 6.01 10.11
CA ASP A 132 11.71 5.39 11.19
C ASP A 132 11.09 5.60 12.59
N VAL A 133 9.77 5.67 12.64
CA VAL A 133 9.00 5.84 13.87
C VAL A 133 7.98 4.70 13.97
N PRO A 134 7.85 4.06 15.14
CA PRO A 134 6.81 3.05 15.35
C PRO A 134 5.41 3.64 15.19
N THR A 135 4.48 2.81 14.76
CA THR A 135 3.08 3.19 14.54
C THR A 135 2.13 2.25 15.24
N TYR A 136 0.95 2.72 15.55
CA TYR A 136 -0.15 1.90 16.01
C TYR A 136 -1.46 2.29 15.33
N SER A 137 -2.34 1.32 15.14
CA SER A 137 -3.65 1.53 14.54
C SER A 137 -4.75 1.23 15.54
N VAL A 138 -5.75 2.10 15.56
CA VAL A 138 -7.01 1.88 16.29
C VAL A 138 -8.07 1.52 15.28
N VAL A 139 -8.71 0.37 15.47
CA VAL A 139 -9.77 -0.14 14.61
C VAL A 139 -11.06 -0.22 15.41
N ASP A 140 -12.03 0.61 15.07
CA ASP A 140 -13.35 0.63 15.67
C ASP A 140 -14.32 -0.12 14.75
N VAL A 141 -15.01 -1.12 15.31
CA VAL A 141 -15.98 -1.94 14.58
C VAL A 141 -17.34 -1.81 15.24
N THR A 142 -18.33 -1.48 14.46
CA THR A 142 -19.74 -1.46 14.86
C THR A 142 -20.54 -2.47 14.02
N GLU A 143 -21.86 -2.56 14.23
CA GLU A 143 -22.72 -3.44 13.42
C GLU A 143 -22.63 -3.17 11.92
N ASN A 144 -22.40 -1.92 11.52
CA ASN A 144 -22.44 -1.49 10.13
C ASN A 144 -21.26 -0.61 9.70
N SER A 145 -20.20 -0.53 10.49
CA SER A 145 -19.03 0.25 10.11
C SER A 145 -17.71 -0.32 10.66
N LEU A 146 -16.65 -0.09 9.92
CA LEU A 146 -15.27 -0.28 10.34
C LEU A 146 -14.55 1.05 10.13
N THR A 147 -13.88 1.55 11.17
CA THR A 147 -13.10 2.79 11.09
C THR A 147 -11.67 2.53 11.52
N ILE A 148 -10.71 3.01 10.76
CA ILE A 148 -9.29 2.86 11.01
C ILE A 148 -8.64 4.23 11.18
N ASN A 149 -7.86 4.40 12.24
CA ASN A 149 -6.97 5.53 12.46
C ASN A 149 -5.58 4.99 12.80
N THR A 150 -4.56 5.49 12.15
CA THR A 150 -3.17 5.08 12.40
C THR A 150 -2.34 6.29 12.84
N TYR A 151 -1.55 6.09 13.88
CA TYR A 151 -0.80 7.13 14.58
C TYR A 151 0.67 6.73 14.68
N ARG A 152 1.54 7.70 14.74
CA ARG A 152 2.93 7.53 15.18
C ARG A 152 2.99 7.54 16.71
N THR A 153 3.94 6.80 17.28
CA THR A 153 4.02 6.62 18.75
C THR A 153 4.74 7.72 19.48
N ASP A 154 5.51 8.56 18.77
CA ASP A 154 6.34 9.59 19.37
C ASP A 154 5.58 10.88 19.74
N ASN A 155 4.44 11.13 19.07
CA ASN A 155 3.68 12.37 19.28
C ASN A 155 2.16 12.22 19.08
N ASP A 156 1.68 10.99 18.83
CA ASP A 156 0.27 10.67 18.58
C ASP A 156 -0.36 11.39 17.36
N GLU A 157 0.46 11.91 16.45
CA GLU A 157 -0.04 12.45 15.19
C GLU A 157 -0.49 11.34 14.24
N LYS A 158 -1.55 11.59 13.52
CA LYS A 158 -2.01 10.68 12.47
C LYS A 158 -1.03 10.66 11.31
N ILE A 159 -0.74 9.44 10.83
CA ILE A 159 0.08 9.23 9.62
C ILE A 159 -0.75 9.09 8.35
N ASP A 160 -2.06 8.92 8.48
CA ASP A 160 -3.01 8.82 7.38
C ASP A 160 -4.33 9.50 7.77
N GLU A 161 -5.18 9.78 6.80
CA GLU A 161 -6.54 10.22 7.07
C GLU A 161 -7.34 9.13 7.81
N THR A 162 -8.38 9.53 8.53
CA THR A 162 -9.36 8.56 9.05
C THR A 162 -10.00 7.84 7.87
N PHE A 163 -9.97 6.51 7.87
CA PHE A 163 -10.60 5.71 6.84
C PHE A 163 -11.75 4.90 7.43
N SER A 164 -12.92 4.95 6.80
CA SER A 164 -14.08 4.20 7.26
C SER A 164 -14.77 3.49 6.09
N ILE A 165 -15.24 2.27 6.37
CA ILE A 165 -16.19 1.55 5.53
C ILE A 165 -17.53 1.55 6.27
N THR A 166 -18.62 1.93 5.60
CA THR A 166 -19.97 1.92 6.16
C THR A 166 -20.89 1.11 5.28
N LYS A 167 -21.61 0.16 5.88
CA LYS A 167 -22.66 -0.61 5.24
C LYS A 167 -24.02 -0.01 5.65
N SER A 168 -24.71 0.64 4.74
CA SER A 168 -26.09 1.09 4.97
C SER A 168 -27.07 0.00 4.51
N LYS A 169 -28.05 -0.31 5.34
CA LYS A 169 -29.20 -1.10 4.90
C LYS A 169 -29.92 -0.29 3.81
N GLY A 170 -30.02 -0.86 2.60
CA GLY A 170 -30.81 -0.28 1.52
C GLY A 170 -32.29 -0.23 1.88
#